data_ed6943819f8e0eb8bdb6ad92ef53da1a
#
_entry.id   ed6943819f8e0eb8bdb6ad92ef53da1a
#
_cell.length_a   1.000
_cell.length_b   1.000
_cell.length_c   1.000
_cell.angle_alpha   90.00
_cell.angle_beta   90.00
_cell.angle_gamma   90.00
#
_symmetry.space_group_name_H-M   'P 1'
#
loop_
_entity.id
_entity.type
_entity.pdbx_description
1 polymer ?
#
loop_
_entity_poly.entity_id
_entity_poly.type
_entity_poly.pdbx_seq_one_letter_code
_entity_poly.pdbx_strand_id
1 'polypeptide(L)'
;MLAVAGVASSQFKGGVELVVVPVNVRDSEGKLVTGLTKEDFKVTEDGVPQTVSNFSIDPLPLSAAIIVDDGMGGDALKRLVPLLEVMTSGFAPEDEMVSFRYDHFVWKLSDFTTDPKVIQKSFNELAKIAETRPAEGAPGDGLATGPSWLSKILGQSTIGTNGAPVLVPTGADRPKTPPTSRVLHNAIRDAATALKSRPDSRRKIILLVSDGQVSGAGNTQTLEKNVDFLLENNIQVYSVATDYALREGALGLLNVYGKATGGDVYSGGSTREMELAFSKITEQARNQYVLGYISSNEPRGLRSVTRDIRVETRTPGQTVTHRKSYIQYPAR
;
A
#
# COMPACT_ATOMS: atom_id res chain seq x y z
N MET A 1 8.95 43.48 1.69
CA MET A 1 8.92 42.76 0.40
C MET A 1 9.90 41.59 0.55
N LEU A 2 9.38 40.41 0.88
CA LEU A 2 10.17 39.19 0.90
C LEU A 2 9.97 38.50 -0.47
N ALA A 3 11.07 38.30 -1.18
CA ALA A 3 11.09 37.59 -2.42
C ALA A 3 10.90 36.10 -2.15
N VAL A 4 9.77 35.55 -2.59
CA VAL A 4 9.56 34.10 -2.66
C VAL A 4 10.43 33.57 -3.80
N ALA A 5 11.51 32.88 -3.47
CA ALA A 5 12.29 32.15 -4.45
C ALA A 5 11.45 30.97 -4.94
N GLY A 6 10.86 31.13 -6.11
CA GLY A 6 10.19 30.05 -6.82
C GLY A 6 11.23 28.98 -7.14
N VAL A 7 10.98 27.76 -6.66
CA VAL A 7 11.72 26.58 -7.10
C VAL A 7 11.35 26.35 -8.56
N ALA A 8 12.19 26.83 -9.47
CA ALA A 8 12.07 26.56 -10.88
C ALA A 8 12.24 25.06 -11.08
N SER A 9 11.19 24.40 -11.58
CA SER A 9 11.32 23.08 -12.18
C SER A 9 12.22 23.22 -13.41
N SER A 10 13.50 22.96 -13.23
CA SER A 10 14.44 22.95 -14.35
C SER A 10 14.12 21.72 -15.20
N GLN A 11 13.51 21.95 -16.36
CA GLN A 11 13.54 20.98 -17.45
C GLN A 11 15.01 20.86 -17.89
N PHE A 12 15.68 19.83 -17.39
CA PHE A 12 17.01 19.47 -17.90
C PHE A 12 16.84 18.89 -19.31
N LYS A 13 17.21 19.67 -20.32
CA LYS A 13 17.47 19.22 -21.68
C LYS A 13 18.81 18.48 -21.69
N GLY A 14 18.74 17.16 -21.62
CA GLY A 14 19.91 16.27 -21.69
C GLY A 14 19.79 15.17 -20.65
N GLY A 15 19.47 13.98 -21.06
CA GLY A 15 19.27 12.66 -20.46
C GLY A 15 19.77 12.31 -19.06
N VAL A 16 19.78 13.23 -18.11
CA VAL A 16 20.20 13.01 -16.75
C VAL A 16 18.97 12.89 -15.85
N GLU A 17 18.66 11.67 -15.43
CA GLU A 17 17.54 11.38 -14.54
C GLU A 17 17.98 11.49 -13.08
N LEU A 18 17.35 12.38 -12.31
CA LEU A 18 17.53 12.44 -10.87
C LEU A 18 16.66 11.33 -10.23
N VAL A 19 17.32 10.35 -9.65
CA VAL A 19 16.67 9.26 -8.91
C VAL A 19 16.46 9.69 -7.47
N VAL A 20 15.19 9.79 -7.04
CA VAL A 20 14.83 10.19 -5.68
C VAL A 20 14.39 8.94 -4.91
N VAL A 21 15.03 8.68 -3.78
CA VAL A 21 14.79 7.49 -2.95
C VAL A 21 14.43 7.92 -1.53
N PRO A 22 13.15 7.84 -1.15
CA PRO A 22 12.73 7.97 0.24
C PRO A 22 13.24 6.77 1.05
N VAL A 23 13.79 7.03 2.25
CA VAL A 23 14.43 6.01 3.07
C VAL A 23 14.02 6.15 4.53
N ASN A 24 13.60 5.05 5.13
CA ASN A 24 13.44 4.92 6.57
C ASN A 24 14.56 4.05 7.14
N VAL A 25 15.09 4.45 8.28
CA VAL A 25 16.11 3.69 9.01
C VAL A 25 15.58 3.37 10.41
N ARG A 26 15.67 2.10 10.80
CA ARG A 26 15.30 1.63 12.15
C ARG A 26 16.48 0.95 12.83
N ASP A 27 16.54 1.11 14.12
CA ASP A 27 17.49 0.37 14.96
C ASP A 27 17.04 -1.09 15.20
N SER A 28 17.81 -1.82 16.00
CA SER A 28 17.50 -3.21 16.37
C SER A 28 16.22 -3.37 17.20
N GLU A 29 15.74 -2.29 17.83
CA GLU A 29 14.48 -2.27 18.59
C GLU A 29 13.29 -1.86 17.71
N GLY A 30 13.54 -1.55 16.42
CA GLY A 30 12.51 -1.13 15.45
C GLY A 30 12.11 0.34 15.56
N LYS A 31 12.84 1.15 16.32
CA LYS A 31 12.62 2.59 16.46
C LYS A 31 13.26 3.34 15.30
N LEU A 32 12.59 4.39 14.83
CA LEU A 32 13.14 5.24 13.77
C LEU A 32 14.44 5.92 14.24
N VAL A 33 15.50 5.81 13.43
CA VAL A 33 16.77 6.47 13.63
C VAL A 33 16.71 7.85 12.96
N THR A 34 16.97 8.89 13.73
CA THR A 34 17.01 10.29 13.28
C THR A 34 18.43 10.84 13.36
N GLY A 35 18.70 11.96 12.68
CA GLY A 35 20.00 12.65 12.77
C GLY A 35 21.11 12.06 11.91
N LEU A 36 20.79 11.10 10.99
CA LEU A 36 21.77 10.65 10.01
C LEU A 36 22.05 11.74 8.97
N THR A 37 23.25 11.73 8.46
CA THR A 37 23.73 12.61 7.38
C THR A 37 23.85 11.83 6.08
N LYS A 38 24.09 12.49 4.94
CA LYS A 38 24.26 11.79 3.66
C LYS A 38 25.45 10.83 3.64
N GLU A 39 26.48 11.13 4.44
CA GLU A 39 27.71 10.34 4.58
C GLU A 39 27.45 9.00 5.26
N ASP A 40 26.36 8.86 6.02
CA ASP A 40 25.98 7.63 6.68
C ASP A 40 25.35 6.61 5.71
N PHE A 41 24.99 7.03 4.51
CA PHE A 41 24.35 6.19 3.52
C PHE A 41 25.31 5.72 2.43
N LYS A 42 25.08 4.48 1.98
CA LYS A 42 25.69 3.90 0.80
C LYS A 42 24.59 3.49 -0.16
N VAL A 43 24.61 4.04 -1.37
CA VAL A 43 23.64 3.72 -2.42
C VAL A 43 24.33 2.98 -3.53
N THR A 44 23.70 1.89 -4.00
CA THR A 44 24.12 1.17 -5.21
C THR A 44 22.93 1.01 -6.15
N GLU A 45 23.21 1.09 -7.45
CA GLU A 45 22.23 0.84 -8.52
C GLU A 45 22.79 -0.26 -9.42
N ASP A 46 22.07 -1.34 -9.60
CA ASP A 46 22.53 -2.55 -10.29
C ASP A 46 23.92 -3.02 -9.79
N GLY A 47 24.20 -2.84 -8.50
CA GLY A 47 25.49 -3.14 -7.88
C GLY A 47 26.57 -2.07 -8.05
N VAL A 48 26.35 -1.04 -8.85
CA VAL A 48 27.29 0.07 -9.07
C VAL A 48 27.08 1.17 -8.01
N PRO A 49 28.12 1.58 -7.24
CA PRO A 49 28.02 2.64 -6.27
C PRO A 49 27.55 3.97 -6.90
N GLN A 50 26.63 4.65 -6.24
CA GLN A 50 26.10 5.95 -6.66
C GLN A 50 26.47 7.04 -5.66
N THR A 51 26.73 8.24 -6.17
CA THR A 51 27.01 9.40 -5.32
C THR A 51 25.74 10.14 -4.98
N VAL A 52 25.39 10.23 -3.70
CA VAL A 52 24.26 11.03 -3.23
C VAL A 52 24.57 12.51 -3.44
N SER A 53 23.88 13.14 -4.38
CA SER A 53 24.00 14.56 -4.72
C SER A 53 23.03 15.44 -3.92
N ASN A 54 21.84 14.91 -3.63
CA ASN A 54 20.78 15.60 -2.90
C ASN A 54 20.44 14.82 -1.63
N PHE A 55 20.28 15.54 -0.52
CA PHE A 55 19.90 14.95 0.76
C PHE A 55 18.95 15.92 1.47
N SER A 56 17.80 15.40 1.95
CA SER A 56 16.88 16.16 2.78
C SER A 56 16.30 15.25 3.86
N ILE A 57 16.01 15.87 5.00
CA ILE A 57 15.30 15.30 6.13
C ILE A 57 13.99 16.05 6.41
N ASP A 58 13.64 17.02 5.56
CA ASP A 58 12.48 17.87 5.77
C ASP A 58 11.19 17.07 5.65
N PRO A 59 10.30 17.14 6.65
CA PRO A 59 9.00 16.53 6.57
C PRO A 59 8.17 17.22 5.48
N LEU A 60 7.72 16.45 4.51
CA LEU A 60 6.79 16.93 3.49
C LEU A 60 5.35 16.65 3.92
N PRO A 61 4.39 17.52 3.57
CA PRO A 61 2.98 17.22 3.75
C PRO A 61 2.61 15.92 3.01
N LEU A 62 1.65 15.19 3.56
CA LEU A 62 1.17 13.94 2.95
C LEU A 62 -0.02 14.20 2.04
N SER A 63 -0.09 13.46 0.94
CA SER A 63 -1.32 13.16 0.21
C SER A 63 -1.59 11.68 0.38
N ALA A 64 -2.63 11.34 1.12
CA ALA A 64 -2.93 9.97 1.50
C ALA A 64 -4.23 9.47 0.84
N ALA A 65 -4.16 8.32 0.20
CA ALA A 65 -5.36 7.57 -0.20
C ALA A 65 -5.60 6.46 0.83
N ILE A 66 -6.71 6.54 1.55
CA ILE A 66 -7.12 5.55 2.54
C ILE A 66 -8.04 4.56 1.87
N ILE A 67 -7.65 3.30 1.85
CA ILE A 67 -8.41 2.21 1.23
C ILE A 67 -8.81 1.21 2.31
N VAL A 68 -10.09 0.89 2.39
CA VAL A 68 -10.62 -0.15 3.26
C VAL A 68 -11.21 -1.28 2.43
N ASP A 69 -10.75 -2.49 2.70
CA ASP A 69 -11.32 -3.72 2.19
C ASP A 69 -12.61 -4.04 2.95
N ASP A 70 -13.76 -3.74 2.39
CA ASP A 70 -15.04 -4.06 3.02
C ASP A 70 -15.50 -5.51 2.72
N GLY A 71 -14.69 -6.24 1.94
CA GLY A 71 -14.82 -7.68 1.72
C GLY A 71 -14.19 -8.56 2.81
N MET A 72 -13.36 -7.99 3.70
CA MET A 72 -12.77 -8.74 4.82
C MET A 72 -13.82 -9.19 5.84
N GLY A 73 -13.46 -10.13 6.74
CA GLY A 73 -14.37 -10.68 7.74
C GLY A 73 -15.01 -9.63 8.65
N GLY A 74 -16.25 -9.87 9.07
CA GLY A 74 -17.01 -8.95 9.91
C GLY A 74 -16.30 -8.58 11.21
N ASP A 75 -15.51 -9.49 11.78
CA ASP A 75 -14.75 -9.23 13.00
C ASP A 75 -13.61 -8.23 12.80
N ALA A 76 -12.95 -8.25 11.64
CA ALA A 76 -11.95 -7.24 11.28
C ALA A 76 -12.59 -5.86 11.11
N LEU A 77 -13.74 -5.79 10.42
CA LEU A 77 -14.50 -4.55 10.26
C LEU A 77 -14.98 -3.98 11.61
N LYS A 78 -15.48 -4.84 12.51
CA LYS A 78 -15.90 -4.43 13.88
C LYS A 78 -14.74 -3.86 14.69
N ARG A 79 -13.52 -4.38 14.50
CA ARG A 79 -12.32 -3.81 15.14
C ARG A 79 -11.91 -2.47 14.52
N LEU A 80 -12.08 -2.32 13.20
CA LEU A 80 -11.68 -1.11 12.47
C LEU A 80 -12.63 0.07 12.73
N VAL A 81 -13.94 -0.16 12.72
CA VAL A 81 -14.96 0.92 12.82
C VAL A 81 -14.69 1.89 13.97
N PRO A 82 -14.43 1.46 15.23
CA PRO A 82 -14.15 2.38 16.33
C PRO A 82 -12.80 3.12 16.18
N LEU A 83 -11.94 2.69 15.27
CA LEU A 83 -10.61 3.29 15.05
C LEU A 83 -10.56 4.27 13.88
N LEU A 84 -11.68 4.56 13.21
CA LEU A 84 -11.70 5.51 12.09
C LEU A 84 -11.20 6.91 12.50
N GLU A 85 -11.49 7.33 13.73
CA GLU A 85 -10.96 8.57 14.29
C GLU A 85 -9.44 8.50 14.51
N VAL A 86 -8.98 7.40 15.11
CA VAL A 86 -7.54 7.16 15.36
C VAL A 86 -6.77 7.07 14.04
N MET A 87 -7.33 6.42 13.03
CA MET A 87 -6.73 6.29 11.70
C MET A 87 -6.43 7.65 11.07
N THR A 88 -7.28 8.64 11.32
CA THR A 88 -7.13 9.99 10.75
C THR A 88 -6.39 10.98 11.67
N SER A 89 -6.28 10.70 12.97
CA SER A 89 -5.68 11.60 13.96
C SER A 89 -4.17 11.81 13.80
N GLY A 90 -3.47 10.89 13.13
CA GLY A 90 -2.03 10.99 12.87
C GLY A 90 -1.66 11.95 11.73
N PHE A 91 -2.65 12.44 10.97
CA PHE A 91 -2.43 13.40 9.89
C PHE A 91 -2.34 14.83 10.43
N ALA A 92 -1.41 15.61 9.90
CA ALA A 92 -1.26 17.02 10.25
C ALA A 92 -2.28 17.90 9.49
N PRO A 93 -2.54 19.15 9.93
CA PRO A 93 -3.51 20.03 9.29
C PRO A 93 -3.26 20.31 7.81
N GLU A 94 -2.00 20.24 7.37
CA GLU A 94 -1.58 20.44 5.98
C GLU A 94 -1.68 19.17 5.11
N ASP A 95 -1.91 18.01 5.73
CA ASP A 95 -2.08 16.75 5.00
C ASP A 95 -3.47 16.68 4.37
N GLU A 96 -3.55 16.05 3.22
CA GLU A 96 -4.82 15.81 2.55
C GLU A 96 -5.07 14.31 2.39
N MET A 97 -6.32 13.94 2.47
CA MET A 97 -6.75 12.55 2.42
C MET A 97 -7.89 12.38 1.43
N VAL A 98 -7.93 11.23 0.77
CA VAL A 98 -9.04 10.75 -0.05
C VAL A 98 -9.38 9.33 0.39
N SER A 99 -10.65 8.96 0.39
CA SER A 99 -11.09 7.65 0.88
C SER A 99 -11.67 6.78 -0.21
N PHE A 100 -11.37 5.49 -0.11
CA PHE A 100 -11.87 4.43 -0.97
C PHE A 100 -12.31 3.23 -0.13
N ARG A 101 -13.24 2.47 -0.65
CA ARG A 101 -13.51 1.11 -0.20
C ARG A 101 -13.59 0.17 -1.39
N TYR A 102 -13.38 -1.11 -1.17
CA TYR A 102 -13.55 -2.11 -2.22
C TYR A 102 -13.97 -3.47 -1.65
N ASP A 103 -14.70 -4.19 -2.46
CA ASP A 103 -14.97 -5.61 -2.37
C ASP A 103 -14.89 -6.18 -3.80
N HIS A 104 -16.00 -6.35 -4.50
CA HIS A 104 -16.07 -6.74 -5.92
C HIS A 104 -16.06 -5.53 -6.87
N PHE A 105 -16.23 -4.34 -6.35
CA PHE A 105 -16.05 -3.06 -7.03
C PHE A 105 -15.17 -2.14 -6.19
N VAL A 106 -14.74 -1.04 -6.79
CA VAL A 106 -14.05 0.05 -6.10
C VAL A 106 -14.99 1.24 -6.02
N TRP A 107 -15.11 1.82 -4.83
CA TRP A 107 -15.87 3.05 -4.59
C TRP A 107 -14.93 4.12 -4.04
N LYS A 108 -14.85 5.24 -4.74
CA LYS A 108 -14.30 6.47 -4.19
C LYS A 108 -15.36 7.12 -3.32
N LEU A 109 -15.07 7.32 -2.04
CA LEU A 109 -16.05 7.78 -1.04
C LEU A 109 -15.97 9.29 -0.77
N SER A 110 -14.80 9.90 -1.00
CA SER A 110 -14.60 11.36 -0.83
C SER A 110 -13.68 11.90 -1.92
N ASP A 111 -13.65 13.21 -2.08
CA ASP A 111 -12.55 13.92 -2.73
C ASP A 111 -11.43 14.20 -1.73
N PHE A 112 -10.28 14.72 -2.21
CA PHE A 112 -9.20 15.14 -1.33
C PHE A 112 -9.66 16.24 -0.38
N THR A 113 -9.40 16.04 0.91
CA THR A 113 -9.77 16.96 1.98
C THR A 113 -8.71 16.95 3.08
N THR A 114 -8.55 18.09 3.76
CA THR A 114 -7.73 18.20 4.98
C THR A 114 -8.59 18.00 6.24
N ASP A 115 -9.91 17.87 6.11
CA ASP A 115 -10.82 17.65 7.24
C ASP A 115 -10.96 16.15 7.54
N PRO A 116 -10.40 15.65 8.66
CA PRO A 116 -10.50 14.24 9.04
C PRO A 116 -11.95 13.76 9.22
N LYS A 117 -12.87 14.67 9.61
CA LYS A 117 -14.29 14.31 9.81
C LYS A 117 -14.98 13.92 8.51
N VAL A 118 -14.58 14.49 7.38
CA VAL A 118 -15.09 14.08 6.05
C VAL A 118 -14.70 12.65 5.75
N ILE A 119 -13.45 12.27 6.03
CA ILE A 119 -12.96 10.91 5.85
C ILE A 119 -13.67 9.93 6.78
N GLN A 120 -13.77 10.25 8.08
CA GLN A 120 -14.46 9.41 9.05
C GLN A 120 -15.92 9.16 8.63
N LYS A 121 -16.60 10.22 8.21
CA LYS A 121 -18.00 10.18 7.76
C LYS A 121 -18.20 9.37 6.49
N SER A 122 -17.20 9.37 5.59
CA SER A 122 -17.24 8.61 4.34
C SER A 122 -17.29 7.09 4.56
N PHE A 123 -16.81 6.62 5.72
CA PHE A 123 -16.84 5.21 6.10
C PHE A 123 -18.02 4.81 6.99
N ASN A 124 -19.06 5.65 7.12
CA ASN A 124 -20.21 5.36 8.01
C ASN A 124 -20.93 4.04 7.67
N GLU A 125 -20.90 3.60 6.42
CA GLU A 125 -21.53 2.34 6.01
C GLU A 125 -20.78 1.10 6.50
N LEU A 126 -19.50 1.20 6.85
CA LEU A 126 -18.71 0.06 7.32
C LEU A 126 -19.31 -0.60 8.58
N ALA A 127 -19.94 0.18 9.46
CA ALA A 127 -20.59 -0.35 10.64
C ALA A 127 -21.71 -1.33 10.29
N LYS A 128 -22.56 -0.98 9.31
CA LYS A 128 -23.64 -1.85 8.82
C LYS A 128 -23.11 -3.09 8.12
N ILE A 129 -22.06 -2.92 7.33
CA ILE A 129 -21.38 -4.03 6.65
C ILE A 129 -20.79 -4.98 7.69
N ALA A 130 -20.15 -4.46 8.73
CA ALA A 130 -19.57 -5.25 9.82
C ALA A 130 -20.60 -6.09 10.58
N GLU A 131 -21.83 -5.57 10.75
CA GLU A 131 -22.92 -6.29 11.42
C GLU A 131 -23.47 -7.45 10.59
N THR A 132 -23.48 -7.30 9.28
CA THR A 132 -24.09 -8.28 8.35
C THR A 132 -23.09 -9.27 7.78
N ARG A 133 -21.80 -8.96 7.82
CA ARG A 133 -20.74 -9.81 7.28
C ARG A 133 -20.38 -10.91 8.31
N PRO A 134 -20.33 -12.20 7.89
CA PRO A 134 -19.87 -13.27 8.77
C PRO A 134 -18.45 -13.03 9.28
N ALA A 135 -18.14 -13.60 10.45
CA ALA A 135 -16.76 -13.69 10.91
C ALA A 135 -15.94 -14.54 9.93
N GLU A 136 -14.68 -14.22 9.79
CA GLU A 136 -13.76 -14.99 8.94
C GLU A 136 -13.62 -16.42 9.52
N GLY A 137 -13.79 -17.43 8.67
CA GLY A 137 -13.77 -18.83 9.06
C GLY A 137 -15.06 -19.34 9.69
N ALA A 138 -16.16 -18.54 9.70
CA ALA A 138 -17.46 -19.04 10.06
C ALA A 138 -17.92 -20.20 9.14
N PRO A 139 -18.73 -21.14 9.63
CA PRO A 139 -19.27 -22.21 8.81
C PRO A 139 -19.98 -21.62 7.59
N GLY A 140 -19.49 -21.90 6.40
CA GLY A 140 -19.98 -21.32 5.14
C GLY A 140 -19.06 -20.31 4.46
N ASP A 141 -18.03 -19.81 5.14
CA ASP A 141 -17.06 -18.87 4.55
C ASP A 141 -16.03 -19.53 3.61
N GLY A 142 -16.02 -20.83 3.55
CA GLY A 142 -15.27 -21.60 2.56
C GLY A 142 -13.76 -21.41 2.55
N LEU A 143 -13.16 -20.84 3.59
CA LEU A 143 -11.72 -20.52 3.62
C LEU A 143 -10.83 -21.75 3.78
N ALA A 144 -11.31 -22.77 4.47
CA ALA A 144 -10.63 -24.07 4.45
C ALA A 144 -10.82 -24.82 3.14
N THR A 145 -11.75 -24.37 2.27
CA THR A 145 -12.27 -25.11 1.12
C THR A 145 -12.55 -24.25 -0.12
N GLY A 146 -12.24 -22.95 -0.08
CA GLY A 146 -12.59 -22.00 -1.12
C GLY A 146 -13.64 -20.96 -0.69
N PRO A 147 -14.04 -20.04 -1.56
CA PRO A 147 -14.99 -18.97 -1.25
C PRO A 147 -16.35 -19.51 -0.74
N SER A 148 -17.00 -18.80 0.17
CA SER A 148 -18.27 -19.23 0.82
C SER A 148 -19.39 -19.59 -0.16
N TRP A 149 -19.41 -18.96 -1.35
CA TRP A 149 -20.34 -19.28 -2.41
C TRP A 149 -20.09 -20.68 -2.99
N LEU A 150 -18.81 -21.13 -3.01
CA LEU A 150 -18.45 -22.46 -3.51
C LEU A 150 -19.00 -23.56 -2.59
N SER A 151 -18.94 -23.37 -1.28
CA SER A 151 -19.53 -24.29 -0.32
C SER A 151 -21.06 -24.33 -0.41
N LYS A 152 -21.71 -23.20 -0.75
CA LYS A 152 -23.16 -23.14 -1.01
C LYS A 152 -23.57 -23.83 -2.32
N ILE A 153 -22.69 -23.77 -3.35
CA ILE A 153 -22.93 -24.48 -4.62
C ILE A 153 -22.68 -25.98 -4.49
N LEU A 154 -21.65 -26.35 -3.73
CA LEU A 154 -21.17 -27.72 -3.67
C LEU A 154 -21.77 -28.53 -2.49
N GLY A 155 -22.61 -27.91 -1.67
CA GLY A 155 -23.10 -28.52 -0.42
C GLY A 155 -22.03 -28.63 0.65
N GLN A 156 -22.40 -29.06 1.87
CA GLN A 156 -21.51 -29.11 3.05
C GLN A 156 -20.32 -30.09 2.95
N SER A 157 -20.22 -30.82 1.85
CA SER A 157 -19.17 -31.84 1.69
C SER A 157 -18.23 -31.46 0.56
N THR A 158 -17.46 -30.42 0.77
CA THR A 158 -16.76 -29.82 -0.34
C THR A 158 -15.46 -30.46 -0.66
N ILE A 159 -14.70 -30.94 -0.08
CA ILE A 159 -13.49 -31.72 -0.39
C ILE A 159 -13.13 -32.48 0.89
N GLY A 160 -13.56 -33.70 0.94
CA GLY A 160 -13.05 -34.59 1.96
C GLY A 160 -11.53 -34.59 1.86
N THR A 161 -10.86 -34.65 2.98
CA THR A 161 -9.41 -34.81 3.12
C THR A 161 -8.85 -35.96 2.25
N ASN A 162 -9.70 -36.67 1.51
CA ASN A 162 -9.41 -37.86 0.72
C ASN A 162 -9.63 -37.69 -0.78
N GLY A 163 -9.80 -36.45 -1.30
CA GLY A 163 -9.89 -36.22 -2.74
C GLY A 163 -11.14 -36.77 -3.45
N ALA A 164 -12.23 -37.05 -2.73
CA ALA A 164 -13.47 -37.52 -3.32
C ALA A 164 -14.12 -36.46 -4.23
N PRO A 165 -14.73 -36.85 -5.37
CA PRO A 165 -15.34 -35.91 -6.32
C PRO A 165 -16.52 -35.19 -5.69
N VAL A 166 -16.57 -33.88 -5.87
CA VAL A 166 -17.61 -33.00 -5.40
C VAL A 166 -18.83 -33.06 -6.32
N LEU A 167 -20.00 -33.35 -5.79
CA LEU A 167 -21.26 -33.27 -6.53
C LEU A 167 -21.68 -31.81 -6.65
N VAL A 168 -21.69 -31.30 -7.87
CA VAL A 168 -22.20 -29.94 -8.14
C VAL A 168 -23.73 -29.98 -8.08
N PRO A 169 -24.41 -29.19 -7.21
CA PRO A 169 -25.85 -29.11 -7.18
C PRO A 169 -26.40 -28.57 -8.52
N THR A 170 -27.33 -29.27 -9.10
CA THR A 170 -28.05 -28.81 -10.29
C THR A 170 -29.40 -28.22 -9.87
N GLY A 171 -29.66 -26.95 -10.24
CA GLY A 171 -30.99 -26.37 -10.07
C GLY A 171 -31.09 -25.11 -9.23
N ALA A 172 -32.19 -24.95 -8.51
CA ALA A 172 -32.64 -23.73 -7.83
C ALA A 172 -31.75 -23.20 -6.68
N ASP A 173 -30.75 -23.95 -6.24
CA ASP A 173 -29.87 -23.62 -5.11
C ASP A 173 -28.62 -22.83 -5.52
N ARG A 174 -28.53 -22.36 -6.76
CA ARG A 174 -27.45 -21.46 -7.17
C ARG A 174 -27.63 -20.11 -6.48
N PRO A 175 -26.59 -19.59 -5.79
CA PRO A 175 -26.67 -18.26 -5.24
C PRO A 175 -26.97 -17.25 -6.35
N LYS A 176 -27.99 -16.43 -6.12
CA LYS A 176 -28.40 -15.37 -7.05
C LYS A 176 -27.36 -14.24 -7.14
N THR A 177 -26.48 -14.15 -6.18
CA THR A 177 -25.39 -13.17 -6.12
C THR A 177 -24.10 -13.81 -6.60
N PRO A 178 -23.40 -13.21 -7.57
CA PRO A 178 -22.07 -13.70 -7.96
C PRO A 178 -21.13 -13.68 -6.75
N PRO A 179 -20.14 -14.58 -6.73
CA PRO A 179 -19.11 -14.57 -5.68
C PRO A 179 -18.46 -13.22 -5.63
N THR A 180 -18.22 -12.72 -4.43
CA THR A 180 -17.46 -11.48 -4.22
C THR A 180 -16.08 -11.64 -4.81
N SER A 181 -15.79 -10.89 -5.86
CA SER A 181 -14.46 -10.82 -6.46
C SER A 181 -13.71 -9.68 -5.77
N ARG A 182 -12.66 -9.98 -5.06
CA ARG A 182 -11.86 -8.98 -4.34
C ARG A 182 -10.91 -8.28 -5.30
N VAL A 183 -11.26 -7.05 -5.66
CA VAL A 183 -10.57 -6.28 -6.71
C VAL A 183 -9.46 -5.37 -6.15
N LEU A 184 -8.61 -5.93 -5.28
CA LEU A 184 -7.51 -5.22 -4.63
C LEU A 184 -6.61 -4.46 -5.63
N HIS A 185 -6.26 -5.10 -6.76
CA HIS A 185 -5.41 -4.46 -7.75
C HIS A 185 -6.06 -3.22 -8.38
N ASN A 186 -7.37 -3.28 -8.63
CA ASN A 186 -8.11 -2.13 -9.15
C ASN A 186 -8.18 -1.01 -8.09
N ALA A 187 -8.43 -1.35 -6.81
CA ALA A 187 -8.48 -0.38 -5.73
C ALA A 187 -7.16 0.38 -5.57
N ILE A 188 -6.03 -0.33 -5.61
CA ILE A 188 -4.70 0.30 -5.58
C ILE A 188 -4.49 1.19 -6.81
N ARG A 189 -4.91 0.75 -8.01
CA ARG A 189 -4.79 1.54 -9.24
C ARG A 189 -5.60 2.83 -9.18
N ASP A 190 -6.84 2.78 -8.72
CA ASP A 190 -7.73 3.93 -8.65
C ASP A 190 -7.22 4.95 -7.64
N ALA A 191 -6.77 4.49 -6.47
CA ALA A 191 -6.13 5.33 -5.46
C ALA A 191 -4.82 5.96 -5.97
N ALA A 192 -3.97 5.17 -6.64
CA ALA A 192 -2.74 5.66 -7.24
C ALA A 192 -3.01 6.69 -8.35
N THR A 193 -4.07 6.49 -9.13
CA THR A 193 -4.49 7.46 -10.17
C THR A 193 -4.94 8.79 -9.55
N ALA A 194 -5.66 8.75 -8.43
CA ALA A 194 -6.03 9.95 -7.69
C ALA A 194 -4.77 10.67 -7.16
N LEU A 195 -3.82 9.93 -6.56
CA LEU A 195 -2.58 10.48 -6.02
C LEU A 195 -1.63 11.03 -7.10
N LYS A 196 -1.62 10.46 -8.30
CA LYS A 196 -0.80 10.95 -9.42
C LYS A 196 -1.01 12.44 -9.70
N SER A 197 -2.24 12.93 -9.55
CA SER A 197 -2.58 14.34 -9.79
C SER A 197 -2.03 15.29 -8.71
N ARG A 198 -1.49 14.76 -7.60
CA ARG A 198 -0.98 15.59 -6.51
C ARG A 198 0.45 16.05 -6.78
N PRO A 199 0.82 17.26 -6.32
CA PRO A 199 2.14 17.83 -6.59
C PRO A 199 3.26 17.00 -5.94
N ASP A 200 4.46 17.02 -6.53
CA ASP A 200 5.63 16.29 -6.03
C ASP A 200 6.26 16.93 -4.77
N SER A 201 5.80 18.13 -4.38
CA SER A 201 6.12 18.73 -3.08
C SER A 201 5.39 18.07 -1.90
N ARG A 202 4.59 17.04 -2.16
CA ARG A 202 3.88 16.23 -1.15
C ARG A 202 4.29 14.76 -1.25
N ARG A 203 4.34 14.07 -0.13
CA ARG A 203 4.53 12.62 -0.14
C ARG A 203 3.22 11.92 -0.41
N LYS A 204 3.23 11.03 -1.38
CA LYS A 204 2.06 10.30 -1.85
C LYS A 204 2.06 8.92 -1.20
N ILE A 205 1.05 8.62 -0.41
CA ILE A 205 0.94 7.33 0.26
C ILE A 205 -0.44 6.70 0.04
N ILE A 206 -0.46 5.39 -0.03
CA ILE A 206 -1.67 4.57 0.12
C ILE A 206 -1.61 3.94 1.51
N LEU A 207 -2.65 4.16 2.32
CA LEU A 207 -2.90 3.45 3.57
C LEU A 207 -4.00 2.43 3.29
N LEU A 208 -3.64 1.16 3.24
CA LEU A 208 -4.51 0.05 2.91
C LEU A 208 -4.82 -0.79 4.16
N VAL A 209 -6.09 -0.97 4.49
CA VAL A 209 -6.55 -1.93 5.50
C VAL A 209 -7.19 -3.10 4.77
N SER A 210 -6.60 -4.29 4.85
CA SER A 210 -7.04 -5.45 4.07
C SER A 210 -6.58 -6.77 4.68
N ASP A 211 -7.31 -7.83 4.40
CA ASP A 211 -6.91 -9.21 4.67
C ASP A 211 -6.01 -9.81 3.56
N GLY A 212 -5.64 -9.01 2.55
CA GLY A 212 -4.73 -9.40 1.48
C GLY A 212 -5.31 -10.37 0.45
N GLN A 213 -6.58 -10.74 0.55
CA GLN A 213 -7.20 -11.64 -0.42
C GLN A 213 -7.46 -10.91 -1.74
N VAL A 214 -7.19 -11.62 -2.83
CA VAL A 214 -7.44 -11.13 -4.18
C VAL A 214 -8.08 -12.26 -4.99
N SER A 215 -9.07 -11.95 -5.80
CA SER A 215 -9.60 -12.90 -6.78
C SER A 215 -9.09 -12.56 -8.18
N GLY A 216 -8.90 -13.59 -9.01
CA GLY A 216 -8.55 -13.38 -10.43
C GLY A 216 -9.68 -12.74 -11.23
N ALA A 217 -10.92 -12.95 -10.81
CA ALA A 217 -12.09 -12.36 -11.47
C ALA A 217 -12.27 -10.90 -11.04
N GLY A 218 -12.57 -10.02 -12.00
CA GLY A 218 -12.88 -8.61 -11.77
C GLY A 218 -11.67 -7.68 -11.69
N ASN A 219 -10.44 -8.17 -11.42
CA ASN A 219 -9.25 -7.34 -11.52
C ASN A 219 -8.87 -7.12 -12.99
N THR A 220 -8.85 -5.87 -13.43
CA THR A 220 -8.37 -5.46 -14.77
C THR A 220 -6.90 -5.07 -14.74
N GLN A 221 -6.33 -4.91 -13.56
CA GLN A 221 -4.93 -4.59 -13.33
C GLN A 221 -4.18 -5.79 -12.79
N THR A 222 -2.88 -5.86 -13.07
CA THR A 222 -1.97 -6.85 -12.50
C THR A 222 -1.08 -6.23 -11.44
N LEU A 223 -0.49 -7.08 -10.60
CA LEU A 223 0.48 -6.66 -9.59
C LEU A 223 1.62 -5.86 -10.22
N GLU A 224 2.25 -6.39 -11.28
CA GLU A 224 3.41 -5.80 -11.93
C GLU A 224 3.09 -4.41 -12.49
N LYS A 225 2.00 -4.29 -13.26
CA LYS A 225 1.55 -3.00 -13.80
C LYS A 225 1.24 -1.96 -12.72
N ASN A 226 0.75 -2.42 -11.57
CA ASN A 226 0.50 -1.53 -10.45
C ASN A 226 1.80 -1.09 -9.77
N VAL A 227 2.74 -2.02 -9.54
CA VAL A 227 4.05 -1.67 -8.97
C VAL A 227 4.77 -0.67 -9.88
N ASP A 228 4.80 -0.89 -11.18
CA ASP A 228 5.39 0.05 -12.13
C ASP A 228 4.75 1.45 -12.01
N PHE A 229 3.42 1.51 -12.01
CA PHE A 229 2.70 2.77 -11.91
C PHE A 229 2.95 3.50 -10.57
N LEU A 230 3.04 2.76 -9.46
CA LEU A 230 3.34 3.32 -8.15
C LEU A 230 4.76 3.89 -8.10
N LEU A 231 5.73 3.17 -8.66
CA LEU A 231 7.13 3.61 -8.74
C LEU A 231 7.30 4.85 -9.62
N GLU A 232 6.65 4.88 -10.79
CA GLU A 232 6.66 6.03 -11.70
C GLU A 232 6.12 7.33 -11.07
N ASN A 233 5.16 7.18 -10.15
CA ASN A 233 4.49 8.34 -9.52
C ASN A 233 4.95 8.60 -8.07
N ASN A 234 6.02 7.91 -7.61
CA ASN A 234 6.58 8.02 -6.26
C ASN A 234 5.52 7.79 -5.15
N ILE A 235 4.67 6.78 -5.32
CA ILE A 235 3.61 6.43 -4.38
C ILE A 235 4.05 5.24 -3.54
N GLN A 236 4.02 5.39 -2.22
CA GLN A 236 4.35 4.33 -1.26
C GLN A 236 3.07 3.63 -0.76
N VAL A 237 3.13 2.32 -0.56
CA VAL A 237 2.01 1.54 -0.03
C VAL A 237 2.34 1.06 1.38
N TYR A 238 1.52 1.48 2.34
CA TYR A 238 1.52 1.01 3.72
C TYR A 238 0.25 0.20 3.95
N SER A 239 0.38 -0.98 4.54
CA SER A 239 -0.76 -1.86 4.78
C SER A 239 -0.92 -2.19 6.25
N VAL A 240 -2.16 -2.25 6.71
CA VAL A 240 -2.56 -2.86 7.97
C VAL A 240 -3.21 -4.20 7.61
N ALA A 241 -2.49 -5.27 7.89
CA ALA A 241 -2.88 -6.63 7.58
C ALA A 241 -3.85 -7.17 8.65
N THR A 242 -4.99 -7.69 8.23
CA THR A 242 -6.02 -8.23 9.12
C THR A 242 -6.23 -9.72 8.87
N ASP A 243 -6.79 -10.40 9.85
CA ASP A 243 -7.33 -11.77 9.80
C ASP A 243 -6.58 -12.74 8.87
N TYR A 244 -7.05 -12.94 7.64
CA TYR A 244 -6.46 -13.89 6.70
C TYR A 244 -5.01 -13.54 6.35
N ALA A 245 -4.68 -12.26 6.19
CA ALA A 245 -3.31 -11.83 5.87
C ALA A 245 -2.30 -12.15 6.98
N LEU A 246 -2.76 -12.31 8.23
CA LEU A 246 -1.91 -12.64 9.37
C LEU A 246 -1.64 -14.14 9.49
N ARG A 247 -2.32 -14.98 8.71
CA ARG A 247 -2.05 -16.41 8.65
C ARG A 247 -0.76 -16.66 7.85
N GLU A 248 -0.16 -17.79 8.10
CA GLU A 248 1.11 -18.17 7.48
C GLU A 248 1.04 -18.09 5.94
N GLY A 249 1.94 -17.30 5.34
CA GLY A 249 2.04 -17.09 3.90
C GLY A 249 1.08 -16.07 3.26
N ALA A 250 0.05 -15.61 3.97
CA ALA A 250 -0.97 -14.72 3.37
C ALA A 250 -0.52 -13.26 3.22
N LEU A 251 0.51 -12.82 3.96
CA LEU A 251 1.08 -11.47 3.82
C LEU A 251 1.76 -11.21 2.45
N GLY A 252 1.94 -12.25 1.61
CA GLY A 252 2.77 -12.18 0.41
C GLY A 252 2.47 -10.98 -0.48
N LEU A 253 1.20 -10.76 -0.83
CA LEU A 253 0.80 -9.69 -1.74
C LEU A 253 0.97 -8.29 -1.11
N LEU A 254 0.56 -8.11 0.13
CA LEU A 254 0.73 -6.83 0.84
C LEU A 254 2.21 -6.50 1.01
N ASN A 255 3.04 -7.50 1.36
CA ASN A 255 4.49 -7.35 1.43
C ASN A 255 5.12 -6.97 0.09
N VAL A 256 4.63 -7.51 -1.03
CA VAL A 256 5.17 -7.16 -2.35
C VAL A 256 4.93 -5.67 -2.63
N TYR A 257 3.71 -5.18 -2.44
CA TYR A 257 3.41 -3.75 -2.62
C TYR A 257 4.23 -2.86 -1.68
N GLY A 258 4.27 -3.18 -0.39
CA GLY A 258 5.04 -2.42 0.59
C GLY A 258 6.52 -2.36 0.23
N LYS A 259 7.17 -3.52 0.09
CA LYS A 259 8.62 -3.61 -0.18
C LYS A 259 9.03 -3.01 -1.52
N ALA A 260 8.21 -3.18 -2.57
CA ALA A 260 8.52 -2.62 -3.88
C ALA A 260 8.53 -1.08 -3.83
N THR A 261 7.59 -0.49 -3.10
CA THR A 261 7.38 0.97 -3.08
C THR A 261 8.10 1.70 -1.94
N GLY A 262 8.74 0.98 -1.01
CA GLY A 262 9.41 1.55 0.16
C GLY A 262 8.45 1.89 1.31
N GLY A 263 7.26 1.34 1.29
CA GLY A 263 6.33 1.30 2.41
C GLY A 263 6.55 0.08 3.32
N ASP A 264 5.52 -0.30 4.08
CA ASP A 264 5.62 -1.37 5.06
C ASP A 264 4.28 -2.07 5.31
N VAL A 265 4.29 -3.21 6.01
CA VAL A 265 3.09 -3.93 6.43
C VAL A 265 3.09 -4.10 7.94
N TYR A 266 1.98 -3.73 8.57
CA TYR A 266 1.77 -3.81 10.00
C TYR A 266 0.66 -4.79 10.33
N SER A 267 0.75 -5.43 11.52
CA SER A 267 -0.31 -6.29 12.04
C SER A 267 -1.53 -5.46 12.48
N GLY A 268 -2.71 -5.94 12.15
CA GLY A 268 -4.02 -5.44 12.58
C GLY A 268 -4.89 -6.54 13.19
N GLY A 269 -4.28 -7.56 13.80
CA GLY A 269 -4.98 -8.69 14.41
C GLY A 269 -5.83 -8.33 15.64
N SER A 270 -5.53 -7.18 16.26
CA SER A 270 -6.30 -6.63 17.38
C SER A 270 -6.52 -5.12 17.20
N THR A 271 -7.49 -4.55 17.92
CA THR A 271 -7.74 -3.11 17.98
C THR A 271 -6.48 -2.33 18.38
N ARG A 272 -5.74 -2.82 19.36
CA ARG A 272 -4.50 -2.20 19.83
C ARG A 272 -3.39 -2.22 18.76
N GLU A 273 -3.26 -3.31 18.01
CA GLU A 273 -2.28 -3.40 16.93
C GLU A 273 -2.64 -2.46 15.77
N MET A 274 -3.92 -2.36 15.39
CA MET A 274 -4.39 -1.41 14.37
C MET A 274 -4.09 0.05 14.77
N GLU A 275 -4.38 0.42 16.03
CA GLU A 275 -4.08 1.74 16.56
C GLU A 275 -2.59 2.08 16.45
N LEU A 276 -1.74 1.16 16.89
CA LEU A 276 -0.28 1.31 16.78
C LEU A 276 0.19 1.35 15.31
N ALA A 277 -0.44 0.58 14.42
CA ALA A 277 -0.12 0.59 13.01
C ALA A 277 -0.39 1.94 12.37
N PHE A 278 -1.55 2.54 12.61
CA PHE A 278 -1.90 3.86 12.07
C PHE A 278 -0.93 4.95 12.53
N SER A 279 -0.58 4.97 13.83
CA SER A 279 0.41 5.90 14.36
C SER A 279 1.79 5.72 13.72
N LYS A 280 2.27 4.47 13.60
CA LYS A 280 3.56 4.16 12.99
C LYS A 280 3.62 4.50 11.50
N ILE A 281 2.53 4.29 10.77
CA ILE A 281 2.46 4.59 9.32
C ILE A 281 2.62 6.09 9.08
N THR A 282 1.87 6.92 9.79
CA THR A 282 1.95 8.38 9.62
C THR A 282 3.29 8.94 10.07
N GLU A 283 3.84 8.44 11.18
CA GLU A 283 5.18 8.79 11.64
C GLU A 283 6.26 8.39 10.60
N GLN A 284 6.22 7.16 10.12
CA GLN A 284 7.19 6.66 9.14
C GLN A 284 7.07 7.36 7.79
N ALA A 285 5.85 7.62 7.32
CA ALA A 285 5.63 8.31 6.06
C ALA A 285 6.13 9.77 6.12
N ARG A 286 6.05 10.41 7.28
CA ARG A 286 6.48 11.81 7.47
C ARG A 286 7.98 11.96 7.65
N ASN A 287 8.59 11.08 8.45
CA ASN A 287 9.99 11.23 8.91
C ASN A 287 10.96 10.37 8.08
N GLN A 288 11.05 10.64 6.77
CA GLN A 288 11.93 9.92 5.87
C GLN A 288 13.14 10.77 5.50
N TYR A 289 14.30 10.13 5.38
CA TYR A 289 15.40 10.67 4.61
C TYR A 289 15.05 10.62 3.11
N VAL A 290 15.43 11.63 2.39
CA VAL A 290 15.30 11.65 0.93
C VAL A 290 16.71 11.70 0.34
N LEU A 291 17.10 10.63 -0.33
CA LEU A 291 18.38 10.54 -1.04
C LEU A 291 18.12 10.79 -2.53
N GLY A 292 18.84 11.72 -3.11
CA GLY A 292 18.84 11.98 -4.55
C GLY A 292 20.21 11.70 -5.14
N TYR A 293 20.26 10.98 -6.26
CA TYR A 293 21.48 10.77 -7.04
C TYR A 293 21.19 10.82 -8.53
N ILE A 294 22.20 11.17 -9.30
CA ILE A 294 22.16 11.07 -10.75
C ILE A 294 22.73 9.71 -11.12
N SER A 295 21.94 8.89 -11.81
CA SER A 295 22.40 7.57 -12.20
C SER A 295 23.67 7.65 -13.04
N SER A 296 24.69 6.88 -12.65
CA SER A 296 25.89 6.68 -13.45
C SER A 296 25.73 5.59 -14.51
N ASN A 297 24.60 4.87 -14.50
CA ASN A 297 24.26 3.87 -15.50
C ASN A 297 23.55 4.54 -16.68
N GLU A 298 24.13 4.42 -17.87
CA GLU A 298 23.52 4.96 -19.08
C GLU A 298 22.20 4.24 -19.42
N PRO A 299 21.20 4.98 -19.97
CA PRO A 299 19.99 4.37 -20.49
C PRO A 299 20.31 3.33 -21.56
N ARG A 300 19.77 2.13 -21.43
CA ARG A 300 20.03 1.03 -22.36
C ARG A 300 19.00 1.02 -23.50
N GLY A 301 19.42 1.48 -24.68
CA GLY A 301 18.63 1.35 -25.91
C GLY A 301 17.35 2.22 -25.94
N LEU A 302 16.34 1.75 -26.67
CA LEU A 302 15.08 2.46 -26.92
C LEU A 302 13.92 2.04 -26.00
N ARG A 303 14.19 1.21 -24.98
CA ARG A 303 13.17 0.71 -24.04
C ARG A 303 13.47 1.16 -22.63
N SER A 304 12.41 1.32 -21.83
CA SER A 304 12.55 1.50 -20.39
C SER A 304 13.16 0.26 -19.76
N VAL A 305 13.97 0.45 -18.71
CA VAL A 305 14.65 -0.60 -17.97
C VAL A 305 14.36 -0.41 -16.47
N THR A 306 14.03 -1.49 -15.79
CA THR A 306 13.96 -1.47 -14.33
C THR A 306 15.39 -1.55 -13.77
N ARG A 307 15.73 -0.62 -12.89
CA ARG A 307 17.01 -0.52 -12.18
C ARG A 307 16.83 -0.90 -10.74
N ASP A 308 17.66 -1.80 -10.22
CA ASP A 308 17.63 -2.20 -8.83
C ASP A 308 18.38 -1.20 -7.96
N ILE A 309 17.75 -0.77 -6.86
CA ILE A 309 18.33 0.14 -5.87
C ILE A 309 18.60 -0.62 -4.58
N ARG A 310 19.76 -0.41 -4.00
CA ARG A 310 20.09 -0.84 -2.65
C ARG A 310 20.65 0.33 -1.85
N VAL A 311 20.04 0.57 -0.70
CA VAL A 311 20.52 1.57 0.28
C VAL A 311 20.88 0.83 1.55
N GLU A 312 22.07 1.13 2.07
CA GLU A 312 22.58 0.63 3.33
C GLU A 312 23.06 1.80 4.18
N THR A 313 23.02 1.64 5.51
CA THR A 313 23.69 2.54 6.44
C THR A 313 25.07 2.00 6.81
N ARG A 314 25.97 2.88 7.22
CA ARG A 314 27.32 2.47 7.68
C ARG A 314 27.29 1.84 9.06
N THR A 315 26.26 2.10 9.87
CA THR A 315 26.10 1.55 11.21
C THR A 315 25.49 0.15 11.13
N PRO A 316 26.17 -0.89 11.63
CA PRO A 316 25.63 -2.25 11.66
C PRO A 316 24.38 -2.35 12.52
N GLY A 317 23.50 -3.32 12.20
CA GLY A 317 22.29 -3.60 12.97
C GLY A 317 21.09 -2.69 12.67
N GLN A 318 21.25 -1.73 11.77
CA GLN A 318 20.16 -0.90 11.31
C GLN A 318 19.41 -1.57 10.14
N THR A 319 18.08 -1.44 10.14
CA THR A 319 17.22 -1.89 9.04
C THR A 319 16.83 -0.70 8.18
N VAL A 320 17.10 -0.80 6.88
CA VAL A 320 16.81 0.26 5.91
C VAL A 320 15.63 -0.15 5.02
N THR A 321 14.57 0.65 5.03
CA THR A 321 13.39 0.47 4.18
C THR A 321 13.38 1.55 3.10
N HIS A 322 13.35 1.13 1.84
CA HIS A 322 13.30 2.00 0.67
C HIS A 322 12.67 1.27 -0.50
N ARG A 323 12.28 1.99 -1.55
CA ARG A 323 11.86 1.35 -2.81
C ARG A 323 13.01 0.52 -3.39
N LYS A 324 12.70 -0.66 -3.92
CA LYS A 324 13.72 -1.61 -4.41
C LYS A 324 14.21 -1.31 -5.82
N SER A 325 13.43 -0.58 -6.60
CA SER A 325 13.75 -0.28 -7.99
C SER A 325 13.11 1.03 -8.46
N TYR A 326 13.48 1.45 -9.66
CA TYR A 326 12.80 2.48 -10.43
C TYR A 326 12.83 2.14 -11.92
N ILE A 327 12.02 2.84 -12.71
CA ILE A 327 11.97 2.64 -14.16
C ILE A 327 12.80 3.77 -14.80
N GLN A 328 13.92 3.40 -15.41
CA GLN A 328 14.73 4.30 -16.23
C GLN A 328 14.18 4.33 -17.66
N TYR A 329 13.84 5.53 -18.13
CA TYR A 329 13.39 5.73 -19.50
C TYR A 329 14.57 5.91 -20.44
N PRO A 330 14.40 5.61 -21.75
CA PRO A 330 15.44 5.87 -22.76
C PRO A 330 15.71 7.37 -22.85
N ALA A 331 16.94 7.73 -23.15
CA ALA A 331 17.31 9.11 -23.44
C ALA A 331 16.49 9.58 -24.67
N ARG A 332 15.83 10.73 -24.54
CA ARG A 332 15.08 11.36 -25.64
C ARG A 332 16.00 12.15 -26.57
#